data_c32eacdaee2e8f3bcc4d4281de1cd995
#
_entry.id   c32eacdaee2e8f3bcc4d4281de1cd995
#
_cell.length_a   1.000
_cell.length_b   1.000
_cell.length_c   1.000
_cell.angle_alpha   90.00
_cell.angle_beta   90.00
_cell.angle_gamma   90.00
#
_symmetry.space_group_name_H-M   'P 1'
#
loop_
_entity.id
_entity.type
_entity.pdbx_description
1 polymer ?
#
loop_
_entity_poly.entity_id
_entity_poly.type
_entity_poly.pdbx_seq_one_letter_code
_entity_poly.pdbx_strand_id
1 'polypeptide(L)'
;KIPIYWCHDLAQDPEMAHLKDGGWEKFEKIVCVSHWQRQQIQTFLGVPASKLVVLPNAIEPIEPHDKPDAEKRINIIYHTTPHRGLELLYPVMKWVEENMPDVKWHLDVYSSFGIYGWEERDKEYQPLFEKIKEHKNMTYHGHVPNEEIHKALQKAHIFALPSIWPETSCIAMIEAMSAGCICVHSSLGALPETTANWTLQYDFTEDFSKHATKTALTLADALRIVSDPNMEERLNMQKAYTDGFYNWEVRAQQWTVLLQSILENEG
;
A
#
# COMPACT_ATOMS: atom_id res chain seq x y z
N LYS A 1 -18.40 -16.00 -25.59
CA LYS A 1 -17.87 -15.36 -24.36
C LYS A 1 -16.42 -15.03 -24.59
N ILE A 2 -16.04 -13.77 -24.33
CA ILE A 2 -14.68 -13.27 -24.48
C ILE A 2 -14.03 -13.29 -23.09
N PRO A 3 -13.03 -14.14 -22.80
CA PRO A 3 -12.41 -14.19 -21.50
C PRO A 3 -11.40 -13.05 -21.33
N ILE A 4 -11.50 -12.33 -20.20
CA ILE A 4 -10.55 -11.32 -19.76
C ILE A 4 -10.02 -11.76 -18.39
N TYR A 5 -8.72 -11.69 -18.19
CA TYR A 5 -8.10 -11.99 -16.91
C TYR A 5 -7.68 -10.70 -16.21
N TRP A 6 -8.30 -10.40 -15.07
CA TRP A 6 -7.91 -9.26 -14.22
C TRP A 6 -6.99 -9.76 -13.14
N CYS A 7 -5.71 -9.36 -13.23
CA CYS A 7 -4.62 -9.88 -12.44
C CYS A 7 -4.25 -8.93 -11.29
N HIS A 8 -4.15 -9.48 -10.08
CA HIS A 8 -3.66 -8.80 -8.89
C HIS A 8 -2.37 -9.41 -8.32
N ASP A 9 -2.00 -10.62 -8.77
CA ASP A 9 -0.92 -11.41 -8.22
C ASP A 9 0.44 -11.03 -8.82
N LEU A 10 1.52 -11.44 -8.14
CA LEU A 10 2.87 -11.31 -8.66
C LEU A 10 3.10 -12.31 -9.80
N ALA A 11 3.84 -11.89 -10.83
CA ALA A 11 4.15 -12.76 -11.97
C ALA A 11 4.90 -14.05 -11.57
N GLN A 12 5.57 -14.04 -10.40
CA GLN A 12 6.31 -15.18 -9.85
C GLN A 12 5.45 -16.13 -9.01
N ASP A 13 4.23 -15.74 -8.66
CA ASP A 13 3.34 -16.58 -7.86
C ASP A 13 2.98 -17.86 -8.61
N PRO A 14 2.92 -19.02 -7.93
CA PRO A 14 2.59 -20.29 -8.54
C PRO A 14 1.25 -20.29 -9.29
N GLU A 15 0.27 -19.53 -8.79
CA GLU A 15 -1.06 -19.35 -9.38
C GLU A 15 -0.99 -18.73 -10.76
N MET A 16 0.06 -17.96 -11.06
CA MET A 16 0.27 -17.32 -12.36
C MET A 16 0.89 -18.25 -13.41
N ALA A 17 1.29 -19.45 -13.03
CA ALA A 17 1.93 -20.41 -13.95
C ALA A 17 1.05 -20.79 -15.15
N HIS A 18 -0.29 -20.68 -15.02
CA HIS A 18 -1.24 -20.96 -16.09
C HIS A 18 -1.12 -20.02 -17.30
N LEU A 19 -0.41 -18.90 -17.16
CA LEU A 19 -0.13 -17.95 -18.25
C LEU A 19 1.15 -18.28 -19.04
N LYS A 20 2.00 -19.19 -18.53
CA LYS A 20 3.24 -19.59 -19.21
C LYS A 20 2.96 -20.39 -20.49
N ASP A 21 3.96 -20.47 -21.36
CA ASP A 21 4.01 -21.36 -22.51
C ASP A 21 2.77 -21.26 -23.42
N GLY A 22 2.30 -20.04 -23.67
CA GLY A 22 1.11 -19.78 -24.49
C GLY A 22 -0.22 -19.89 -23.72
N GLY A 23 -0.20 -20.17 -22.43
CA GLY A 23 -1.43 -20.27 -21.63
C GLY A 23 -2.24 -18.97 -21.59
N TRP A 24 -1.60 -17.82 -21.85
CA TRP A 24 -2.23 -16.51 -22.01
C TRP A 24 -3.10 -16.38 -23.26
N GLU A 25 -2.95 -17.24 -24.27
CA GLU A 25 -3.71 -17.18 -25.53
C GLU A 25 -5.22 -17.33 -25.32
N LYS A 26 -5.65 -18.02 -24.26
CA LYS A 26 -7.08 -18.19 -23.90
C LYS A 26 -7.76 -16.89 -23.47
N PHE A 27 -7.00 -15.84 -23.19
CA PHE A 27 -7.57 -14.56 -22.78
C PHE A 27 -7.46 -13.54 -23.92
N GLU A 28 -8.52 -12.76 -24.13
CA GLU A 28 -8.48 -11.66 -25.09
C GLU A 28 -7.55 -10.55 -24.57
N LYS A 29 -7.69 -10.19 -23.31
CA LYS A 29 -6.81 -9.27 -22.60
C LYS A 29 -6.50 -9.78 -21.21
N ILE A 30 -5.32 -9.39 -20.72
CA ILE A 30 -4.89 -9.52 -19.32
C ILE A 30 -4.76 -8.11 -18.78
N VAL A 31 -5.57 -7.78 -17.79
CA VAL A 31 -5.60 -6.45 -17.17
C VAL A 31 -4.70 -6.47 -15.93
N CYS A 32 -3.67 -5.66 -15.95
CA CYS A 32 -2.71 -5.44 -14.86
C CYS A 32 -3.13 -4.22 -14.03
N VAL A 33 -2.77 -4.17 -12.77
CA VAL A 33 -3.08 -3.05 -11.88
C VAL A 33 -1.97 -1.99 -11.79
N SER A 34 -0.83 -2.22 -12.47
CA SER A 34 0.26 -1.25 -12.61
C SER A 34 1.12 -1.53 -13.85
N HIS A 35 1.88 -0.54 -14.31
CA HIS A 35 2.89 -0.74 -15.35
C HIS A 35 4.04 -1.62 -14.88
N TRP A 36 4.41 -1.50 -13.59
CA TRP A 36 5.39 -2.40 -12.99
C TRP A 36 4.94 -3.87 -13.09
N GLN A 37 3.70 -4.19 -12.68
CA GLN A 37 3.16 -5.55 -12.77
C GLN A 37 3.11 -6.03 -14.24
N ARG A 38 2.63 -5.17 -15.16
CA ARG A 38 2.63 -5.46 -16.60
C ARG A 38 4.01 -5.87 -17.09
N GLN A 39 5.06 -5.13 -16.71
CA GLN A 39 6.44 -5.44 -17.08
C GLN A 39 6.88 -6.79 -16.48
N GLN A 40 6.53 -7.09 -15.22
CA GLN A 40 6.84 -8.38 -14.59
C GLN A 40 6.17 -9.54 -15.35
N ILE A 41 4.89 -9.43 -15.66
CA ILE A 41 4.14 -10.45 -16.41
C ILE A 41 4.74 -10.66 -17.80
N GLN A 42 5.10 -9.59 -18.49
CA GLN A 42 5.75 -9.67 -19.80
C GLN A 42 7.11 -10.37 -19.70
N THR A 43 7.92 -10.03 -18.71
CA THR A 43 9.30 -10.54 -18.57
C THR A 43 9.33 -11.98 -18.06
N PHE A 44 8.54 -12.33 -17.06
CA PHE A 44 8.61 -13.63 -16.39
C PHE A 44 7.70 -14.70 -17.01
N LEU A 45 6.59 -14.29 -17.63
CA LEU A 45 5.58 -15.21 -18.16
C LEU A 45 5.55 -15.22 -19.71
N GLY A 46 6.32 -14.32 -20.36
CA GLY A 46 6.38 -14.24 -21.81
C GLY A 46 5.09 -13.74 -22.49
N VAL A 47 4.20 -13.08 -21.75
CA VAL A 47 2.95 -12.56 -22.29
C VAL A 47 3.24 -11.38 -23.23
N PRO A 48 2.76 -11.40 -24.50
CA PRO A 48 3.03 -10.31 -25.43
C PRO A 48 2.35 -9.00 -25.01
N ALA A 49 3.00 -7.87 -25.29
CA ALA A 49 2.50 -6.54 -24.91
C ALA A 49 1.09 -6.24 -25.43
N SER A 50 0.72 -6.80 -26.59
CA SER A 50 -0.61 -6.63 -27.20
C SER A 50 -1.75 -7.25 -26.40
N LYS A 51 -1.45 -8.22 -25.53
CA LYS A 51 -2.42 -8.85 -24.63
C LYS A 51 -2.57 -8.10 -23.28
N LEU A 52 -1.63 -7.22 -22.95
CA LEU A 52 -1.55 -6.57 -21.64
C LEU A 52 -2.12 -5.14 -21.66
N VAL A 53 -3.03 -4.87 -20.76
CA VAL A 53 -3.62 -3.54 -20.51
C VAL A 53 -3.41 -3.17 -19.04
N VAL A 54 -3.18 -1.91 -18.75
CA VAL A 54 -3.07 -1.43 -17.37
C VAL A 54 -4.31 -0.62 -17.00
N LEU A 55 -5.05 -1.12 -16.02
CA LEU A 55 -6.12 -0.41 -15.33
C LEU A 55 -5.83 -0.45 -13.83
N PRO A 56 -5.32 0.65 -13.24
CA PRO A 56 -4.98 0.69 -11.82
C PRO A 56 -6.17 0.38 -10.92
N ASN A 57 -5.90 0.00 -9.68
CA ASN A 57 -6.93 -0.13 -8.64
C ASN A 57 -7.68 1.19 -8.43
N ALA A 58 -8.81 1.12 -7.77
CA ALA A 58 -9.59 2.28 -7.34
C ALA A 58 -10.06 2.09 -5.90
N ILE A 59 -10.34 3.20 -5.25
CA ILE A 59 -10.94 3.28 -3.91
C ILE A 59 -12.16 4.21 -3.95
N GLU A 60 -13.00 4.12 -2.92
CA GLU A 60 -13.86 5.24 -2.57
C GLU A 60 -13.00 6.29 -1.87
N PRO A 61 -12.98 7.56 -2.34
CA PRO A 61 -12.23 8.62 -1.69
C PRO A 61 -12.56 8.71 -0.20
N ILE A 62 -11.53 8.84 0.64
CA ILE A 62 -11.74 8.98 2.08
C ILE A 62 -12.12 10.44 2.37
N GLU A 63 -13.29 10.63 2.98
CA GLU A 63 -13.80 11.97 3.31
C GLU A 63 -12.79 12.79 4.13
N PRO A 64 -12.64 14.09 3.85
CA PRO A 64 -11.80 14.97 4.64
C PRO A 64 -12.21 14.96 6.11
N HIS A 65 -11.25 15.01 7.00
CA HIS A 65 -11.47 15.06 8.44
C HIS A 65 -10.35 15.86 9.10
N ASP A 66 -10.73 16.67 10.10
CA ASP A 66 -9.75 17.38 10.91
C ASP A 66 -8.97 16.36 11.76
N LYS A 67 -7.67 16.24 11.46
CA LYS A 67 -6.79 15.36 12.21
C LYS A 67 -6.56 15.90 13.63
N PRO A 68 -6.33 15.02 14.62
CA PRO A 68 -5.94 15.46 15.96
C PRO A 68 -4.68 16.34 15.91
N ASP A 69 -4.50 17.16 16.95
CA ASP A 69 -3.34 18.03 17.08
C ASP A 69 -2.03 17.22 17.21
N ALA A 70 -1.19 17.29 16.19
CA ALA A 70 0.07 16.55 16.11
C ALA A 70 1.10 17.02 17.17
N GLU A 71 1.02 18.27 17.67
CA GLU A 71 1.89 18.74 18.75
C GLU A 71 1.57 18.01 20.06
N LYS A 72 0.33 17.59 20.26
CA LYS A 72 -0.06 16.79 21.42
C LYS A 72 0.36 15.33 21.28
N ARG A 73 0.13 14.73 20.12
CA ARG A 73 0.49 13.34 19.80
C ARG A 73 0.39 13.06 18.33
N ILE A 74 1.44 12.50 17.76
CA ILE A 74 1.47 12.03 16.37
C ILE A 74 0.89 10.62 16.32
N ASN A 75 -0.19 10.43 15.57
CA ASN A 75 -0.80 9.13 15.32
C ASN A 75 -0.18 8.51 14.07
N ILE A 76 0.40 7.33 14.23
CA ILE A 76 1.00 6.52 13.15
C ILE A 76 0.12 5.30 12.95
N ILE A 77 -0.08 4.89 11.71
CA ILE A 77 -0.86 3.70 11.38
C ILE A 77 -0.07 2.73 10.50
N TYR A 78 -0.30 1.42 10.74
CA TYR A 78 0.06 0.33 9.85
C TYR A 78 -1.21 -0.52 9.63
N HIS A 79 -1.67 -0.66 8.37
CA HIS A 79 -2.92 -1.37 8.09
C HIS A 79 -2.80 -2.29 6.87
N THR A 80 -1.99 -3.32 7.02
CA THR A 80 -1.82 -4.37 6.02
C THR A 80 -1.36 -5.66 6.71
N THR A 81 -1.28 -6.76 5.96
CA THR A 81 -0.82 -8.05 6.49
C THR A 81 0.61 -8.00 7.04
N PRO A 82 0.94 -8.80 8.06
CA PRO A 82 2.19 -8.62 8.81
C PRO A 82 3.45 -8.91 7.99
N HIS A 83 3.40 -9.80 6.99
CA HIS A 83 4.54 -10.14 6.13
C HIS A 83 5.04 -8.98 5.26
N ARG A 84 4.32 -7.84 5.23
CA ARG A 84 4.67 -6.68 4.44
C ARG A 84 5.60 -5.70 5.14
N GLY A 85 6.22 -6.12 6.26
CA GLY A 85 7.25 -5.36 6.95
C GLY A 85 6.91 -4.95 8.38
N LEU A 86 5.85 -5.51 9.00
CA LEU A 86 5.53 -5.21 10.39
C LEU A 86 6.66 -5.59 11.35
N GLU A 87 7.36 -6.70 11.07
CA GLU A 87 8.52 -7.14 11.86
C GLU A 87 9.69 -6.14 11.80
N LEU A 88 9.77 -5.35 10.72
CA LEU A 88 10.76 -4.30 10.54
C LEU A 88 10.30 -3.00 11.21
N LEU A 89 8.99 -2.71 11.19
CA LEU A 89 8.44 -1.51 11.79
C LEU A 89 8.59 -1.49 13.32
N TYR A 90 8.42 -2.63 14.00
CA TYR A 90 8.53 -2.70 15.45
C TYR A 90 9.90 -2.21 15.99
N PRO A 91 11.06 -2.73 15.55
CA PRO A 91 12.36 -2.22 15.98
C PRO A 91 12.61 -0.77 15.53
N VAL A 92 12.06 -0.33 14.40
CA VAL A 92 12.13 1.07 13.97
C VAL A 92 11.43 1.98 14.98
N MET A 93 10.24 1.61 15.45
CA MET A 93 9.54 2.40 16.46
C MET A 93 10.26 2.39 17.82
N LYS A 94 10.94 1.30 18.17
CA LYS A 94 11.83 1.27 19.34
C LYS A 94 13.00 2.26 19.19
N TRP A 95 13.60 2.30 18.01
CA TRP A 95 14.64 3.28 17.70
C TRP A 95 14.11 4.73 17.80
N VAL A 96 12.89 5.00 17.32
CA VAL A 96 12.25 6.32 17.49
C VAL A 96 12.08 6.68 18.95
N GLU A 97 11.59 5.75 19.80
CA GLU A 97 11.43 5.97 21.23
C GLU A 97 12.77 6.35 21.92
N GLU A 98 13.87 5.73 21.52
CA GLU A 98 15.19 5.94 22.09
C GLU A 98 15.87 7.23 21.59
N ASN A 99 15.70 7.57 20.31
CA ASN A 99 16.43 8.66 19.64
C ASN A 99 15.63 9.96 19.50
N MET A 100 14.31 9.91 19.73
CA MET A 100 13.40 11.06 19.66
C MET A 100 12.50 11.12 20.92
N PRO A 101 13.06 11.18 22.14
CA PRO A 101 12.31 11.02 23.40
C PRO A 101 11.27 12.12 23.65
N ASP A 102 11.44 13.28 23.02
CA ASP A 102 10.51 14.43 23.16
C ASP A 102 9.29 14.31 22.25
N VAL A 103 9.34 13.41 21.26
CA VAL A 103 8.22 13.20 20.32
C VAL A 103 7.18 12.28 20.94
N LYS A 104 5.98 12.80 21.11
CA LYS A 104 4.82 12.00 21.56
C LYS A 104 4.16 11.34 20.36
N TRP A 105 4.22 10.03 20.32
CA TRP A 105 3.63 9.25 19.22
C TRP A 105 2.81 8.07 19.73
N HIS A 106 1.93 7.58 18.87
CA HIS A 106 1.19 6.34 19.05
C HIS A 106 1.10 5.59 17.72
N LEU A 107 1.34 4.28 17.74
CA LEU A 107 1.22 3.40 16.58
C LEU A 107 -0.01 2.50 16.74
N ASP A 108 -0.96 2.65 15.82
CA ASP A 108 -2.09 1.74 15.66
C ASP A 108 -1.77 0.69 14.58
N VAL A 109 -1.86 -0.60 14.94
CA VAL A 109 -1.54 -1.72 14.05
C VAL A 109 -2.80 -2.54 13.76
N TYR A 110 -3.29 -2.43 12.53
CA TYR A 110 -4.37 -3.22 11.97
C TYR A 110 -3.77 -4.27 11.05
N SER A 111 -3.50 -5.47 11.56
CA SER A 111 -2.71 -6.45 10.83
C SER A 111 -3.11 -7.87 11.17
N SER A 112 -3.51 -8.65 10.18
CA SER A 112 -3.81 -10.07 10.26
C SER A 112 -4.00 -10.64 8.86
N PHE A 113 -3.68 -11.91 8.67
CA PHE A 113 -4.12 -12.65 7.49
C PHE A 113 -5.62 -13.00 7.51
N GLY A 114 -6.31 -12.72 8.60
CA GLY A 114 -7.78 -12.87 8.71
C GLY A 114 -8.56 -12.07 7.67
N ILE A 115 -7.97 -11.00 7.11
CA ILE A 115 -8.57 -10.26 5.98
C ILE A 115 -8.80 -11.14 4.74
N TYR A 116 -8.03 -12.23 4.59
CA TYR A 116 -8.15 -13.23 3.52
C TYR A 116 -8.77 -14.55 4.00
N GLY A 117 -9.19 -14.64 5.28
CA GLY A 117 -9.66 -15.88 5.88
C GLY A 117 -8.55 -16.90 6.16
N TRP A 118 -7.30 -16.47 6.33
CA TRP A 118 -6.11 -17.28 6.56
C TRP A 118 -5.49 -17.03 7.95
N GLU A 119 -6.32 -16.98 8.99
CA GLU A 119 -5.90 -16.69 10.37
C GLU A 119 -4.82 -17.64 10.90
N GLU A 120 -4.73 -18.85 10.36
CA GLU A 120 -3.69 -19.81 10.73
C GLU A 120 -2.27 -19.31 10.42
N ARG A 121 -2.12 -18.42 9.43
CA ARG A 121 -0.83 -17.81 9.07
C ARG A 121 -0.38 -16.74 10.07
N ASP A 122 -1.27 -16.25 10.91
CA ASP A 122 -0.93 -15.30 11.98
C ASP A 122 -0.10 -15.94 13.09
N LYS A 123 -0.06 -17.29 13.19
CA LYS A 123 0.68 -17.99 14.24
C LYS A 123 2.17 -17.63 14.26
N GLU A 124 2.77 -17.44 13.11
CA GLU A 124 4.18 -17.06 12.99
C GLU A 124 4.45 -15.65 13.55
N TYR A 125 3.45 -14.78 13.51
CA TYR A 125 3.53 -13.38 13.95
C TYR A 125 3.03 -13.15 15.37
N GLN A 126 2.47 -14.16 16.06
CA GLN A 126 1.97 -14.03 17.43
C GLN A 126 3.00 -13.42 18.39
N PRO A 127 4.29 -13.82 18.39
CA PRO A 127 5.28 -13.22 19.29
C PRO A 127 5.47 -11.70 19.02
N LEU A 128 5.32 -11.26 17.77
CA LEU A 128 5.38 -9.85 17.40
C LEU A 128 4.11 -9.11 17.85
N PHE A 129 2.94 -9.71 17.65
CA PHE A 129 1.68 -9.12 18.09
C PHE A 129 1.63 -8.93 19.62
N GLU A 130 2.13 -9.89 20.39
CA GLU A 130 2.22 -9.74 21.85
C GLU A 130 3.17 -8.61 22.25
N LYS A 131 4.35 -8.48 21.63
CA LYS A 131 5.25 -7.34 21.86
C LYS A 131 4.60 -5.99 21.59
N ILE A 132 3.77 -5.91 20.53
CA ILE A 132 3.03 -4.68 20.20
C ILE A 132 1.97 -4.41 21.26
N LYS A 133 1.20 -5.41 21.70
CA LYS A 133 0.19 -5.27 22.76
C LYS A 133 0.76 -4.83 24.11
N GLU A 134 1.95 -5.28 24.45
CA GLU A 134 2.63 -4.94 25.70
C GLU A 134 3.26 -3.54 25.66
N HIS A 135 3.38 -2.94 24.48
CA HIS A 135 4.06 -1.66 24.34
C HIS A 135 3.11 -0.48 24.63
N LYS A 136 3.50 0.41 25.58
CA LYS A 136 2.65 1.54 26.05
C LYS A 136 2.16 2.51 24.97
N ASN A 137 2.95 2.67 23.87
CA ASN A 137 2.66 3.59 22.77
C ASN A 137 2.17 2.86 21.51
N MET A 138 1.77 1.59 21.60
CA MET A 138 1.27 0.83 20.47
C MET A 138 -0.06 0.16 20.82
N THR A 139 -0.93 0.01 19.83
CA THR A 139 -2.18 -0.77 19.96
C THR A 139 -2.28 -1.73 18.80
N TYR A 140 -2.48 -3.02 19.11
CA TYR A 140 -2.77 -4.04 18.12
C TYR A 140 -4.27 -4.27 18.04
N HIS A 141 -4.85 -4.06 16.85
CA HIS A 141 -6.28 -4.18 16.60
C HIS A 141 -6.66 -5.49 15.87
N GLY A 142 -5.68 -6.19 15.30
CA GLY A 142 -5.94 -7.37 14.47
C GLY A 142 -6.61 -7.03 13.15
N HIS A 143 -7.56 -7.87 12.73
CA HIS A 143 -8.41 -7.66 11.56
C HIS A 143 -9.69 -6.94 11.98
N VAL A 144 -10.01 -5.87 11.27
CA VAL A 144 -11.25 -5.08 11.45
C VAL A 144 -11.90 -4.80 10.09
N PRO A 145 -13.19 -4.46 10.04
CA PRO A 145 -13.86 -4.02 8.81
C PRO A 145 -13.21 -2.77 8.20
N ASN A 146 -13.27 -2.64 6.87
CA ASN A 146 -12.63 -1.52 6.16
C ASN A 146 -13.12 -0.14 6.61
N GLU A 147 -14.40 -0.02 7.02
CA GLU A 147 -14.94 1.22 7.58
C GLU A 147 -14.20 1.70 8.84
N GLU A 148 -13.73 0.76 9.68
CA GLU A 148 -12.94 1.09 10.86
C GLU A 148 -11.52 1.53 10.48
N ILE A 149 -10.95 0.94 9.42
CA ILE A 149 -9.67 1.39 8.85
C ILE A 149 -9.80 2.83 8.33
N HIS A 150 -10.87 3.15 7.58
CA HIS A 150 -11.09 4.50 7.07
C HIS A 150 -11.20 5.53 8.22
N LYS A 151 -11.93 5.22 9.29
CA LYS A 151 -12.01 6.08 10.49
C LYS A 151 -10.65 6.24 11.19
N ALA A 152 -9.84 5.18 11.20
CA ALA A 152 -8.48 5.24 11.75
C ALA A 152 -7.56 6.11 10.89
N LEU A 153 -7.62 5.95 9.57
CA LEU A 153 -6.85 6.75 8.60
C LEU A 153 -7.19 8.25 8.68
N GLN A 154 -8.47 8.59 8.88
CA GLN A 154 -8.88 9.99 9.08
C GLN A 154 -8.20 10.64 10.29
N LYS A 155 -7.81 9.86 11.31
CA LYS A 155 -7.13 10.33 12.52
C LYS A 155 -5.62 10.16 12.49
N ALA A 156 -5.10 9.37 11.56
CA ALA A 156 -3.67 9.11 11.43
C ALA A 156 -2.95 10.27 10.73
N HIS A 157 -1.78 10.63 11.22
CA HIS A 157 -0.89 11.61 10.60
C HIS A 157 0.07 10.95 9.62
N ILE A 158 0.58 9.77 9.99
CA ILE A 158 1.61 9.05 9.24
C ILE A 158 1.15 7.62 8.97
N PHE A 159 1.26 7.17 7.74
CA PHE A 159 1.19 5.77 7.36
C PHE A 159 2.61 5.25 7.13
N ALA A 160 3.04 4.26 7.92
CA ALA A 160 4.39 3.70 7.85
C ALA A 160 4.35 2.28 7.27
N LEU A 161 4.85 2.11 6.04
CA LEU A 161 4.92 0.84 5.33
C LEU A 161 6.35 0.52 4.91
N PRO A 162 7.18 -0.07 5.80
CA PRO A 162 8.53 -0.51 5.43
C PRO A 162 8.47 -1.81 4.60
N SER A 163 7.86 -1.74 3.41
CA SER A 163 7.53 -2.93 2.64
C SER A 163 8.75 -3.74 2.27
N ILE A 164 8.69 -5.04 2.59
CA ILE A 164 9.62 -6.09 2.15
C ILE A 164 8.94 -7.04 1.15
N TRP A 165 7.70 -6.77 0.79
CA TRP A 165 6.92 -7.48 -0.21
C TRP A 165 6.75 -6.62 -1.47
N PRO A 166 7.04 -7.14 -2.68
CA PRO A 166 6.88 -6.36 -3.90
C PRO A 166 5.39 -6.18 -4.24
N GLU A 167 4.84 -5.02 -3.90
CA GLU A 167 3.44 -4.69 -4.19
C GLU A 167 3.18 -4.59 -5.70
N THR A 168 2.10 -5.18 -6.17
CA THR A 168 1.61 -5.00 -7.56
C THR A 168 0.83 -3.69 -7.72
N SER A 169 0.12 -3.27 -6.69
CA SER A 169 -0.54 -1.97 -6.50
C SER A 169 -1.07 -1.93 -5.06
N CYS A 170 -0.58 -1.05 -4.23
CA CYS A 170 -0.87 -1.03 -2.81
C CYS A 170 -2.13 -0.22 -2.50
N ILE A 171 -3.30 -0.87 -2.34
CA ILE A 171 -4.57 -0.20 -1.98
C ILE A 171 -4.43 0.52 -0.63
N ALA A 172 -3.78 -0.10 0.36
CA ALA A 172 -3.53 0.53 1.65
C ALA A 172 -2.75 1.86 1.55
N MET A 173 -1.80 1.95 0.61
CA MET A 173 -1.09 3.19 0.32
C MET A 173 -2.00 4.23 -0.32
N ILE A 174 -2.84 3.82 -1.28
CA ILE A 174 -3.79 4.70 -1.96
C ILE A 174 -4.79 5.27 -0.94
N GLU A 175 -5.33 4.44 -0.05
CA GLU A 175 -6.23 4.86 1.03
C GLU A 175 -5.55 5.84 1.99
N ALA A 176 -4.31 5.57 2.40
CA ALA A 176 -3.55 6.48 3.28
C ALA A 176 -3.28 7.84 2.63
N MET A 177 -2.95 7.84 1.33
CA MET A 177 -2.77 9.09 0.55
C MET A 177 -4.08 9.86 0.42
N SER A 178 -5.21 9.18 0.15
CA SER A 178 -6.56 9.77 0.10
C SER A 178 -6.98 10.34 1.44
N ALA A 179 -6.59 9.71 2.55
CA ALA A 179 -6.83 10.22 3.90
C ALA A 179 -5.92 11.39 4.30
N GLY A 180 -5.01 11.83 3.43
CA GLY A 180 -4.07 12.90 3.73
C GLY A 180 -3.03 12.52 4.79
N CYS A 181 -2.55 11.28 4.79
CA CYS A 181 -1.43 10.86 5.63
C CYS A 181 -0.10 11.18 4.97
N ILE A 182 0.92 11.54 5.76
CA ILE A 182 2.31 11.45 5.32
C ILE A 182 2.63 9.96 5.20
N CYS A 183 2.96 9.49 4.00
CA CYS A 183 3.25 8.09 3.78
C CYS A 183 4.76 7.86 3.71
N VAL A 184 5.27 6.89 4.48
CA VAL A 184 6.69 6.48 4.52
C VAL A 184 6.80 5.06 4.03
N HIS A 185 7.61 4.81 2.98
CA HIS A 185 7.72 3.48 2.39
C HIS A 185 9.02 3.27 1.61
N SER A 186 9.34 1.99 1.30
CA SER A 186 10.44 1.63 0.41
C SER A 186 10.05 1.74 -1.07
N SER A 187 11.05 1.81 -1.96
CA SER A 187 10.85 1.81 -3.42
C SER A 187 10.60 0.42 -4.03
N LEU A 188 10.07 -0.54 -3.25
CA LEU A 188 9.88 -1.92 -3.69
C LEU A 188 8.61 -2.11 -4.51
N GLY A 189 8.71 -2.85 -5.62
CA GLY A 189 7.56 -3.19 -6.45
C GLY A 189 6.95 -1.97 -7.15
N ALA A 190 5.63 -1.91 -7.19
CA ALA A 190 4.88 -0.81 -7.80
C ALA A 190 4.68 0.41 -6.86
N LEU A 191 5.26 0.42 -5.65
CA LEU A 191 5.07 1.55 -4.73
C LEU A 191 5.48 2.90 -5.32
N PRO A 192 6.63 3.04 -6.03
CA PRO A 192 6.99 4.29 -6.70
C PRO A 192 5.95 4.77 -7.71
N GLU A 193 5.39 3.85 -8.50
CA GLU A 193 4.32 4.14 -9.46
C GLU A 193 3.02 4.54 -8.74
N THR A 194 2.63 3.77 -7.72
CA THR A 194 1.40 4.01 -6.95
C THR A 194 1.40 5.38 -6.29
N THR A 195 2.54 5.82 -5.76
CA THR A 195 2.64 7.07 -5.00
C THR A 195 2.96 8.30 -5.84
N ALA A 196 3.42 8.12 -7.09
CA ALA A 196 3.72 9.20 -8.05
C ALA A 196 4.56 10.37 -7.43
N ASN A 197 5.50 10.04 -6.55
CA ASN A 197 6.39 10.98 -5.83
C ASN A 197 5.69 11.93 -4.82
N TRP A 198 4.45 11.66 -4.42
CA TRP A 198 3.78 12.46 -3.39
C TRP A 198 4.27 12.18 -1.97
N THR A 199 4.92 11.05 -1.75
CA THR A 199 5.22 10.46 -0.44
C THR A 199 6.70 10.56 -0.07
N LEU A 200 7.06 10.12 1.14
CA LEU A 200 8.45 9.99 1.58
C LEU A 200 8.94 8.58 1.29
N GLN A 201 9.66 8.43 0.20
CA GLN A 201 10.18 7.17 -0.29
C GLN A 201 11.69 7.07 -0.04
N TYR A 202 12.16 5.88 0.31
CA TYR A 202 13.58 5.53 0.37
C TYR A 202 13.90 4.29 -0.49
N ASP A 203 15.15 4.18 -0.95
CA ASP A 203 15.57 3.06 -1.78
C ASP A 203 15.52 1.74 -1.00
N PHE A 204 14.84 0.76 -1.56
CA PHE A 204 14.78 -0.60 -1.04
C PHE A 204 16.17 -1.25 -0.95
N THR A 205 16.35 -2.12 0.00
CA THR A 205 17.52 -3.00 0.13
C THR A 205 17.09 -4.31 0.80
N GLU A 206 17.68 -5.42 0.35
CA GLU A 206 17.46 -6.75 0.95
C GLU A 206 18.19 -6.91 2.30
N ASP A 207 19.16 -6.06 2.60
CA ASP A 207 19.83 -6.02 3.89
C ASP A 207 18.88 -5.46 4.94
N PHE A 208 18.38 -6.32 5.82
CA PHE A 208 17.39 -6.00 6.84
C PHE A 208 17.83 -4.81 7.75
N SER A 209 19.09 -4.79 8.16
CA SER A 209 19.61 -3.72 9.04
C SER A 209 19.66 -2.37 8.32
N LYS A 210 20.10 -2.36 7.06
CA LYS A 210 20.11 -1.14 6.25
C LYS A 210 18.71 -0.68 5.94
N HIS A 211 17.79 -1.62 5.67
CA HIS A 211 16.37 -1.31 5.43
C HIS A 211 15.75 -0.66 6.67
N ALA A 212 15.94 -1.26 7.85
CA ALA A 212 15.48 -0.70 9.12
C ALA A 212 16.04 0.71 9.37
N THR A 213 17.33 0.92 9.09
CA THR A 213 17.98 2.23 9.24
C THR A 213 17.35 3.28 8.30
N LYS A 214 17.17 2.95 7.02
CA LYS A 214 16.54 3.86 6.06
C LYS A 214 15.09 4.19 6.46
N THR A 215 14.33 3.19 6.89
CA THR A 215 12.97 3.39 7.42
C THR A 215 12.97 4.33 8.61
N ALA A 216 13.87 4.09 9.60
CA ALA A 216 13.94 4.90 10.80
C ALA A 216 14.28 6.37 10.50
N LEU A 217 15.24 6.62 9.61
CA LEU A 217 15.61 7.98 9.20
C LEU A 217 14.48 8.69 8.47
N THR A 218 13.84 8.02 7.51
CA THR A 218 12.72 8.62 6.75
C THR A 218 11.49 8.84 7.63
N LEU A 219 11.23 7.93 8.57
CA LEU A 219 10.15 8.11 9.55
C LEU A 219 10.47 9.27 10.52
N ALA A 220 11.73 9.42 10.93
CA ALA A 220 12.16 10.56 11.74
C ALA A 220 11.94 11.89 11.01
N ASP A 221 12.19 11.95 9.70
CA ASP A 221 11.89 13.13 8.90
C ASP A 221 10.38 13.40 8.85
N ALA A 222 9.54 12.36 8.64
CA ALA A 222 8.09 12.49 8.71
C ALA A 222 7.61 13.06 10.05
N LEU A 223 8.17 12.55 11.15
CA LEU A 223 7.85 13.02 12.52
C LEU A 223 8.22 14.49 12.75
N ARG A 224 9.30 14.99 12.13
CA ARG A 224 9.73 16.40 12.25
C ARG A 224 8.85 17.35 11.45
N ILE A 225 8.38 16.92 10.27
CA ILE A 225 7.66 17.80 9.35
C ILE A 225 6.13 17.74 9.50
N VAL A 226 5.60 16.86 10.34
CA VAL A 226 4.15 16.63 10.48
C VAL A 226 3.38 17.88 10.90
N SER A 227 4.01 18.78 11.65
CA SER A 227 3.43 20.06 12.09
C SER A 227 3.89 21.26 11.24
N ASP A 228 4.61 21.04 10.12
CA ASP A 228 5.02 22.10 9.21
C ASP A 228 3.78 22.61 8.45
N PRO A 229 3.46 23.91 8.49
CA PRO A 229 2.33 24.49 7.75
C PRO A 229 2.33 24.19 6.24
N ASN A 230 3.50 24.03 5.63
CA ASN A 230 3.61 23.69 4.20
C ASN A 230 3.18 22.24 3.91
N MET A 231 3.16 21.36 4.93
CA MET A 231 2.70 19.99 4.75
C MET A 231 1.19 19.89 4.53
N GLU A 232 0.40 20.75 5.12
CA GLU A 232 -1.05 20.77 4.90
C GLU A 232 -1.39 20.97 3.42
N GLU A 233 -0.78 21.98 2.77
CA GLU A 233 -0.97 22.23 1.33
C GLU A 233 -0.52 21.02 0.49
N ARG A 234 0.67 20.47 0.79
CA ARG A 234 1.19 19.28 0.10
C ARG A 234 0.27 18.08 0.23
N LEU A 235 -0.26 17.80 1.43
CA LEU A 235 -1.17 16.68 1.67
C LEU A 235 -2.53 16.88 1.01
N ASN A 236 -3.02 18.13 0.93
CA ASN A 236 -4.22 18.44 0.18
C ASN A 236 -4.02 18.19 -1.34
N MET A 237 -2.87 18.55 -1.90
CA MET A 237 -2.52 18.24 -3.29
C MET A 237 -2.37 16.73 -3.52
N GLN A 238 -1.71 16.00 -2.60
CA GLN A 238 -1.61 14.54 -2.63
C GLN A 238 -2.99 13.89 -2.65
N LYS A 239 -3.89 14.33 -1.75
CA LYS A 239 -5.27 13.85 -1.70
C LYS A 239 -6.01 14.14 -3.01
N ALA A 240 -5.95 15.36 -3.53
CA ALA A 240 -6.60 15.73 -4.77
C ALA A 240 -6.12 14.89 -5.96
N TYR A 241 -4.82 14.62 -6.05
CA TYR A 241 -4.26 13.70 -7.04
C TYR A 241 -4.82 12.29 -6.86
N THR A 242 -4.79 11.76 -5.64
CA THR A 242 -5.18 10.39 -5.33
C THR A 242 -6.67 10.16 -5.63
N ASP A 243 -7.53 11.04 -5.15
CA ASP A 243 -8.97 10.97 -5.33
C ASP A 243 -9.39 11.17 -6.79
N GLY A 244 -8.66 12.02 -7.53
CA GLY A 244 -8.88 12.24 -8.96
C GLY A 244 -8.43 11.06 -9.84
N PHE A 245 -7.36 10.36 -9.44
CA PHE A 245 -6.78 9.29 -10.25
C PHE A 245 -7.26 7.89 -9.86
N TYR A 246 -7.38 7.59 -8.54
CA TYR A 246 -7.69 6.25 -8.02
C TYR A 246 -9.16 6.10 -7.60
N ASN A 247 -10.12 6.70 -8.30
CA ASN A 247 -11.55 6.56 -7.98
C ASN A 247 -12.27 5.60 -8.93
N TRP A 248 -13.39 5.05 -8.46
CA TRP A 248 -14.20 4.10 -9.22
C TRP A 248 -14.90 4.71 -10.43
N GLU A 249 -15.23 6.00 -10.42
CA GLU A 249 -15.86 6.65 -11.56
C GLU A 249 -14.94 6.66 -12.79
N VAL A 250 -13.68 7.12 -12.60
CA VAL A 250 -12.66 7.09 -13.64
C VAL A 250 -12.38 5.67 -14.08
N ARG A 251 -12.29 4.74 -13.14
CA ARG A 251 -11.99 3.34 -13.46
C ARG A 251 -13.09 2.66 -14.22
N ALA A 252 -14.37 2.91 -13.87
CA ALA A 252 -15.52 2.38 -14.60
C ALA A 252 -15.55 2.89 -16.06
N GLN A 253 -15.23 4.17 -16.28
CA GLN A 253 -15.12 4.72 -17.63
C GLN A 253 -14.02 4.01 -18.44
N GLN A 254 -12.85 3.79 -17.87
CA GLN A 254 -11.75 3.08 -18.54
C GLN A 254 -12.09 1.62 -18.85
N TRP A 255 -12.74 0.92 -17.91
CA TRP A 255 -13.27 -0.43 -18.17
C TRP A 255 -14.31 -0.44 -19.30
N THR A 256 -15.21 0.54 -19.32
CA THR A 256 -16.21 0.67 -20.38
C THR A 256 -15.56 0.81 -21.75
N VAL A 257 -14.56 1.70 -21.87
CA VAL A 257 -13.82 1.90 -23.14
C VAL A 257 -13.10 0.60 -23.56
N LEU A 258 -12.43 -0.09 -22.62
CA LEU A 258 -11.76 -1.35 -22.92
C LEU A 258 -12.75 -2.41 -23.43
N LEU A 259 -13.86 -2.60 -22.73
CA LEU A 259 -14.85 -3.61 -23.08
C LEU A 259 -15.52 -3.32 -24.45
N GLN A 260 -15.84 -2.05 -24.73
CA GLN A 260 -16.37 -1.63 -26.02
C GLN A 260 -15.38 -1.90 -27.15
N SER A 261 -14.09 -1.54 -26.96
CA SER A 261 -13.07 -1.78 -27.98
C SER A 261 -12.85 -3.26 -28.30
N ILE A 262 -13.01 -4.14 -27.31
CA ILE A 262 -12.91 -5.60 -27.51
C ILE A 262 -14.12 -6.10 -28.33
N LEU A 263 -15.32 -5.61 -28.04
CA LEU A 263 -16.53 -6.02 -28.75
C LEU A 263 -16.56 -5.55 -30.22
N GLU A 264 -16.05 -4.34 -30.48
CA GLU A 264 -15.97 -3.77 -31.84
C GLU A 264 -14.96 -4.51 -32.74
N ASN A 265 -13.90 -5.08 -32.17
CA ASN A 265 -12.88 -5.82 -32.91
C ASN A 265 -13.31 -7.25 -33.25
N GLU A 266 -14.42 -7.77 -32.74
CA GLU A 266 -14.97 -9.09 -33.05
C GLU A 266 -16.13 -9.05 -34.08
N GLY A 267 -16.59 -7.87 -34.47
CA GLY A 267 -17.66 -7.68 -35.47
C GLY A 267 -17.09 -7.45 -36.86
#